data_9f473792c11274001acff5865521f83a
#
_entry.id   9f473792c11274001acff5865521f83a
#
_cell.length_a   1.000
_cell.length_b   1.000
_cell.length_c   1.000
_cell.angle_alpha   90.00
_cell.angle_beta   90.00
_cell.angle_gamma   90.00
#
_symmetry.space_group_name_H-M   'P 1'
#
loop_
_entity.id
_entity.type
_entity.pdbx_description
1 polymer ?
#
loop_
_entity_poly.entity_id
_entity_poly.type
_entity_poly.pdbx_seq_one_letter_code
_entity_poly.pdbx_strand_id
1 'polypeptide(L)'
;MRFLAYALALAAVLAAFPVAAAASPPPLAAWYMYGASAGALRSYAYAHGCDFAQDQPGTSLRVLLLDFGAARKIDSSTWGAVDFSDTTFSNADILGALERAADGYHNCHVRGSVDVVYGSSNYHLSGSGMSTTDAWYAGYHQSDRAEDLHDYQVSKGYTSQTSDAAGDLEPSWDGQLITKQLVNGDQGQGWALYYDFGSADGCPQSGSADGACNNGWHVSDVGYVSFHGLAVPLPEIYYSANASQWTVVRKWWDGAQSGDYFFGGVTGSTGVGLSPASAWSALESLNGGLVDAELVCFGC
;
A
#
# COMPACT_ATOMS: atom_id res chain seq x y z
N MET A 1 -69.89 32.30 15.12
CA MET A 1 -69.12 31.17 14.58
C MET A 1 -67.65 31.37 14.90
N ARG A 2 -67.16 30.69 15.88
CA ARG A 2 -65.76 30.78 16.34
C ARG A 2 -65.04 29.55 15.85
N PHE A 3 -64.08 29.69 14.90
CA PHE A 3 -63.19 28.57 14.52
C PHE A 3 -61.96 28.57 15.43
N LEU A 4 -61.85 27.55 16.24
CA LEU A 4 -60.64 27.24 16.99
C LEU A 4 -59.65 26.54 16.04
N ALA A 5 -58.51 27.21 15.79
CA ALA A 5 -57.38 26.58 15.14
C ALA A 5 -56.56 25.78 16.17
N TYR A 6 -56.50 24.47 16.05
CA TYR A 6 -55.59 23.63 16.80
C TYR A 6 -54.26 23.58 16.04
N ALA A 7 -53.27 24.25 16.57
CA ALA A 7 -51.89 24.08 16.14
C ALA A 7 -51.31 22.84 16.80
N LEU A 8 -51.21 21.74 16.06
CA LEU A 8 -50.43 20.56 16.48
C LEU A 8 -48.93 20.88 16.27
N ALA A 9 -48.22 21.10 17.37
CA ALA A 9 -46.76 21.13 17.36
C ALA A 9 -46.22 19.68 17.31
N LEU A 10 -45.82 19.24 16.14
CA LEU A 10 -45.11 17.98 15.96
C LEU A 10 -43.64 18.20 16.36
N ALA A 11 -43.30 17.90 17.62
CA ALA A 11 -41.92 17.84 18.04
C ALA A 11 -41.28 16.58 17.46
N ALA A 12 -40.56 16.73 16.35
CA ALA A 12 -39.72 15.67 15.82
C ALA A 12 -38.51 15.49 16.75
N VAL A 13 -38.60 14.48 17.62
CA VAL A 13 -37.45 14.00 18.37
C VAL A 13 -36.55 13.28 17.36
N LEU A 14 -35.59 14.01 16.80
CA LEU A 14 -34.45 13.41 16.10
C LEU A 14 -33.62 12.67 17.14
N ALA A 15 -33.93 11.40 17.37
CA ALA A 15 -33.01 10.50 18.06
C ALA A 15 -31.76 10.39 17.21
N ALA A 16 -30.70 11.09 17.60
CA ALA A 16 -29.36 10.88 17.06
C ALA A 16 -28.96 9.47 17.51
N PHE A 17 -29.21 8.49 16.65
CA PHE A 17 -28.60 7.18 16.84
C PHE A 17 -27.09 7.39 16.72
N PRO A 18 -26.31 6.98 17.73
CA PRO A 18 -24.87 6.97 17.57
C PRO A 18 -24.56 6.07 16.38
N VAL A 19 -23.98 6.64 15.33
CA VAL A 19 -23.38 5.84 14.25
C VAL A 19 -22.31 5.01 14.96
N ALA A 20 -22.52 3.72 15.06
CA ALA A 20 -21.51 2.83 15.59
C ALA A 20 -20.25 3.03 14.73
N ALA A 21 -19.12 3.36 15.36
CA ALA A 21 -17.87 3.41 14.66
C ALA A 21 -17.67 2.04 13.98
N ALA A 22 -17.26 2.06 12.71
CA ALA A 22 -16.96 0.83 12.00
C ALA A 22 -15.89 0.08 12.80
N ALA A 23 -16.07 -1.23 12.96
CA ALA A 23 -15.05 -2.06 13.58
C ALA A 23 -13.85 -2.14 12.62
N SER A 24 -12.64 -1.99 13.18
CA SER A 24 -11.43 -2.18 12.37
C SER A 24 -11.41 -3.58 11.76
N PRO A 25 -10.96 -3.74 10.50
CA PRO A 25 -10.73 -5.06 9.91
C PRO A 25 -9.66 -5.83 10.70
N PRO A 26 -9.62 -7.15 10.61
CA PRO A 26 -8.51 -7.93 11.14
C PRO A 26 -7.23 -7.55 10.38
N PRO A 27 -6.08 -7.39 11.06
CA PRO A 27 -4.83 -7.10 10.40
C PRO A 27 -4.37 -8.29 9.54
N LEU A 28 -3.81 -7.98 8.36
CA LEU A 28 -3.18 -8.93 7.46
C LEU A 28 -1.68 -8.82 7.61
N ALA A 29 -1.00 -9.95 7.73
CA ALA A 29 0.46 -9.95 7.82
C ALA A 29 1.10 -9.54 6.47
N ALA A 30 2.14 -8.72 6.56
CA ALA A 30 3.03 -8.36 5.47
C ALA A 30 4.47 -8.62 5.90
N TRP A 31 5.37 -8.78 4.94
CA TRP A 31 6.73 -9.16 5.25
C TRP A 31 7.76 -8.38 4.45
N TYR A 32 8.80 -7.94 5.17
CA TYR A 32 10.06 -7.60 4.55
C TYR A 32 10.77 -8.87 4.11
N MET A 33 11.14 -8.95 2.85
CA MET A 33 11.69 -10.15 2.25
C MET A 33 13.21 -10.17 2.39
N TYR A 34 13.73 -11.22 3.01
CA TYR A 34 15.15 -11.42 3.26
C TYR A 34 15.63 -12.75 2.74
N GLY A 35 16.89 -12.83 2.38
CA GLY A 35 17.50 -14.11 2.02
C GLY A 35 19.01 -14.02 1.77
N ALA A 36 19.76 -15.00 2.25
CA ALA A 36 21.19 -15.12 1.95
C ALA A 36 21.45 -15.59 0.49
N SER A 37 20.42 -15.94 -0.26
CA SER A 37 20.47 -16.37 -1.66
C SER A 37 19.06 -16.41 -2.26
N ALA A 38 18.95 -16.45 -3.59
CA ALA A 38 17.68 -16.63 -4.28
C ALA A 38 16.90 -17.89 -3.83
N GLY A 39 17.59 -18.98 -3.51
CA GLY A 39 16.96 -20.21 -2.98
C GLY A 39 16.37 -20.01 -1.59
N ALA A 40 17.07 -19.31 -0.70
CA ALA A 40 16.58 -18.95 0.62
C ALA A 40 15.37 -18.01 0.54
N LEU A 41 15.46 -16.96 -0.31
CA LEU A 41 14.38 -16.04 -0.58
C LEU A 41 13.10 -16.75 -1.04
N ARG A 42 13.21 -17.66 -2.00
CA ARG A 42 12.09 -18.47 -2.50
C ARG A 42 11.46 -19.36 -1.42
N SER A 43 12.28 -19.97 -0.57
CA SER A 43 11.77 -20.80 0.54
C SER A 43 11.04 -19.96 1.58
N TYR A 44 11.55 -18.78 1.87
CA TYR A 44 10.95 -17.81 2.77
C TYR A 44 9.59 -17.30 2.23
N ALA A 45 9.55 -16.93 0.95
CA ALA A 45 8.33 -16.51 0.27
C ALA A 45 7.24 -17.61 0.28
N TYR A 46 7.61 -18.86 0.02
CA TYR A 46 6.66 -19.99 0.11
C TYR A 46 6.04 -20.12 1.49
N ALA A 47 6.86 -20.04 2.54
CA ALA A 47 6.37 -20.12 3.92
C ALA A 47 5.36 -19.01 4.21
N HIS A 48 5.68 -17.75 3.83
CA HIS A 48 4.76 -16.62 4.04
C HIS A 48 3.47 -16.71 3.23
N GLY A 49 3.52 -17.22 2.00
CA GLY A 49 2.29 -17.50 1.25
C GLY A 49 1.41 -18.53 1.94
N CYS A 50 2.02 -19.56 2.52
CA CYS A 50 1.30 -20.60 3.29
C CYS A 50 0.74 -20.05 4.62
N ASP A 51 1.53 -19.29 5.38
CA ASP A 51 1.12 -18.68 6.64
C ASP A 51 -0.05 -17.74 6.40
N PHE A 52 0.06 -16.86 5.38
CA PHE A 52 -1.01 -15.95 5.00
C PHE A 52 -2.32 -16.68 4.65
N ALA A 53 -2.23 -17.79 3.93
CA ALA A 53 -3.38 -18.60 3.56
C ALA A 53 -4.09 -19.21 4.77
N GLN A 54 -3.35 -19.58 5.81
CA GLN A 54 -3.88 -20.19 7.03
C GLN A 54 -4.52 -19.15 7.95
N ASP A 55 -3.96 -17.94 8.00
CA ASP A 55 -4.41 -16.86 8.89
C ASP A 55 -5.60 -16.09 8.32
N GLN A 56 -6.05 -16.40 7.09
CA GLN A 56 -7.11 -15.66 6.41
C GLN A 56 -8.49 -16.33 6.55
N PRO A 57 -9.34 -15.89 7.49
CA PRO A 57 -10.67 -16.49 7.69
C PRO A 57 -11.74 -15.99 6.69
N GLY A 58 -11.41 -15.04 5.81
CA GLY A 58 -12.35 -14.34 4.94
C GLY A 58 -12.60 -14.99 3.58
N THR A 59 -13.59 -14.45 2.83
CA THR A 59 -13.86 -14.78 1.43
C THR A 59 -13.57 -13.60 0.49
N SER A 60 -13.17 -12.44 1.04
CA SER A 60 -12.80 -11.24 0.29
C SER A 60 -11.39 -11.37 -0.29
N LEU A 61 -11.10 -10.57 -1.30
CA LEU A 61 -9.73 -10.36 -1.78
C LEU A 61 -8.90 -9.75 -0.63
N ARG A 62 -7.68 -10.24 -0.45
CA ARG A 62 -6.72 -9.81 0.56
C ARG A 62 -5.36 -9.54 -0.05
N VAL A 63 -4.66 -8.58 0.46
CA VAL A 63 -3.33 -8.19 -0.03
C VAL A 63 -2.24 -8.92 0.75
N LEU A 64 -1.47 -9.76 0.05
CA LEU A 64 -0.22 -10.34 0.54
C LEU A 64 0.93 -9.46 0.05
N LEU A 65 1.33 -8.50 0.88
CA LEU A 65 2.39 -7.56 0.56
C LEU A 65 3.76 -8.13 0.95
N LEU A 66 4.63 -8.28 -0.06
CA LEU A 66 6.00 -8.77 0.08
C LEU A 66 6.96 -7.66 -0.36
N ASP A 67 7.61 -6.99 0.60
CA ASP A 67 8.56 -5.91 0.33
C ASP A 67 9.98 -6.44 0.22
N PHE A 68 10.57 -6.30 -0.98
CA PHE A 68 11.93 -6.75 -1.30
C PHE A 68 13.00 -5.66 -1.05
N GLY A 69 12.61 -4.52 -0.47
CA GLY A 69 13.51 -3.42 -0.14
C GLY A 69 13.71 -2.42 -1.27
N ALA A 70 14.86 -1.78 -1.28
CA ALA A 70 15.12 -0.65 -2.17
C ALA A 70 15.26 -1.06 -3.64
N ALA A 71 14.47 -0.45 -4.52
CA ALA A 71 14.60 -0.66 -5.96
C ALA A 71 16.02 -0.31 -6.45
N ARG A 72 16.60 -1.11 -7.34
CA ARG A 72 17.99 -0.95 -7.81
C ARG A 72 18.19 -1.31 -9.28
N LYS A 73 19.07 -0.55 -9.91
CA LYS A 73 19.75 -0.98 -11.12
C LYS A 73 20.99 -1.77 -10.73
N ILE A 74 21.05 -3.04 -11.08
CA ILE A 74 22.13 -3.97 -10.69
C ILE A 74 23.31 -3.85 -11.67
N ASP A 75 23.00 -3.78 -12.97
CA ASP A 75 23.97 -3.56 -14.04
C ASP A 75 23.34 -2.76 -15.20
N SER A 76 23.96 -2.74 -16.36
CA SER A 76 23.49 -1.95 -17.52
C SER A 76 22.09 -2.36 -18.04
N SER A 77 21.64 -3.57 -17.74
CA SER A 77 20.40 -4.17 -18.28
C SER A 77 19.55 -4.90 -17.25
N THR A 78 19.99 -4.97 -15.99
CA THR A 78 19.34 -5.74 -14.93
C THR A 78 18.87 -4.83 -13.81
N TRP A 79 17.61 -4.96 -13.44
CA TRP A 79 16.99 -4.31 -12.30
C TRP A 79 16.58 -5.34 -11.26
N GLY A 80 16.29 -4.87 -10.05
CA GLY A 80 15.87 -5.67 -8.94
C GLY A 80 15.74 -4.83 -7.68
N ALA A 81 16.06 -5.41 -6.53
CA ALA A 81 16.05 -4.73 -5.24
C ALA A 81 17.25 -5.13 -4.37
N VAL A 82 17.55 -4.27 -3.39
CA VAL A 82 18.46 -4.57 -2.29
C VAL A 82 17.62 -4.64 -1.02
N ASP A 83 17.64 -5.81 -0.37
CA ASP A 83 16.90 -6.01 0.87
C ASP A 83 17.52 -5.22 2.05
N PHE A 84 16.82 -5.18 3.16
CA PHE A 84 17.27 -4.45 4.36
C PHE A 84 18.48 -5.11 5.07
N SER A 85 19.02 -6.20 4.50
CA SER A 85 20.28 -6.84 4.90
C SER A 85 21.42 -6.62 3.91
N ASP A 86 21.27 -5.66 2.98
CA ASP A 86 22.21 -5.36 1.89
C ASP A 86 22.41 -6.51 0.87
N THR A 87 21.49 -7.47 0.80
CA THR A 87 21.52 -8.51 -0.24
C THR A 87 20.81 -8.04 -1.49
N THR A 88 21.46 -8.16 -2.63
CA THR A 88 20.91 -7.79 -3.94
C THR A 88 20.21 -8.98 -4.60
N PHE A 89 18.97 -8.76 -5.05
CA PHE A 89 18.19 -9.73 -5.83
C PHE A 89 17.79 -9.11 -7.17
N SER A 90 18.00 -9.88 -8.23
CA SER A 90 17.49 -9.49 -9.57
C SER A 90 15.97 -9.65 -9.63
N ASN A 91 15.32 -8.94 -10.57
CA ASN A 91 13.89 -9.12 -10.83
C ASN A 91 13.51 -10.59 -11.16
N ALA A 92 14.43 -11.36 -11.73
CA ALA A 92 14.22 -12.79 -11.96
C ALA A 92 14.24 -13.60 -10.65
N ASP A 93 15.07 -13.22 -9.66
CA ASP A 93 15.07 -13.86 -8.34
C ASP A 93 13.81 -13.51 -7.57
N ILE A 94 13.38 -12.24 -7.64
CA ILE A 94 12.16 -11.72 -7.02
C ILE A 94 10.93 -12.39 -7.62
N LEU A 95 10.80 -12.46 -8.95
CA LEU A 95 9.71 -13.18 -9.61
C LEU A 95 9.63 -14.63 -9.13
N GLY A 96 10.77 -15.34 -9.09
CA GLY A 96 10.79 -16.71 -8.58
C GLY A 96 10.40 -16.83 -7.10
N ALA A 97 10.59 -15.80 -6.28
CA ALA A 97 10.09 -15.74 -4.90
C ALA A 97 8.58 -15.48 -4.86
N LEU A 98 8.06 -14.55 -5.65
CA LEU A 98 6.63 -14.27 -5.78
C LEU A 98 5.84 -15.49 -6.27
N GLU A 99 6.36 -16.21 -7.29
CA GLU A 99 5.80 -17.50 -7.75
C GLU A 99 5.71 -18.51 -6.61
N ARG A 100 6.75 -18.58 -5.75
CA ARG A 100 6.77 -19.48 -4.59
C ARG A 100 5.78 -19.04 -3.50
N ALA A 101 5.56 -17.74 -3.29
CA ALA A 101 4.51 -17.26 -2.39
C ALA A 101 3.12 -17.64 -2.91
N ALA A 102 2.88 -17.49 -4.22
CA ALA A 102 1.66 -17.92 -4.88
C ALA A 102 1.43 -19.45 -4.73
N ASP A 103 2.47 -20.26 -4.91
CA ASP A 103 2.42 -21.71 -4.64
C ASP A 103 2.10 -22.03 -3.18
N GLY A 104 2.73 -21.31 -2.23
CA GLY A 104 2.49 -21.47 -0.80
C GLY A 104 1.04 -21.17 -0.44
N TYR A 105 0.52 -20.02 -0.93
CA TYR A 105 -0.87 -19.68 -0.75
C TYR A 105 -1.80 -20.76 -1.32
N HIS A 106 -1.59 -21.16 -2.58
CA HIS A 106 -2.43 -22.18 -3.22
C HIS A 106 -2.47 -23.50 -2.46
N ASN A 107 -1.31 -23.98 -2.02
CA ASN A 107 -1.19 -25.29 -1.38
C ASN A 107 -1.76 -25.32 0.05
N CYS A 108 -1.79 -24.18 0.74
CA CYS A 108 -2.23 -24.08 2.12
C CYS A 108 -3.62 -23.42 2.27
N HIS A 109 -4.14 -22.82 1.21
CA HIS A 109 -5.37 -22.05 1.22
C HIS A 109 -6.61 -22.94 1.31
N VAL A 110 -7.57 -22.48 2.12
CA VAL A 110 -8.85 -23.18 2.31
C VAL A 110 -9.98 -22.44 1.57
N ARG A 111 -9.95 -21.10 1.58
CA ARG A 111 -10.97 -20.24 0.95
C ARG A 111 -10.49 -18.78 0.88
N GLY A 112 -11.11 -17.99 0.04
CA GLY A 112 -10.78 -16.58 -0.14
C GLY A 112 -9.95 -16.34 -1.40
N SER A 113 -9.60 -15.11 -1.63
CA SER A 113 -8.76 -14.67 -2.73
C SER A 113 -7.61 -13.84 -2.21
N VAL A 114 -6.48 -13.86 -2.91
CA VAL A 114 -5.30 -13.08 -2.56
C VAL A 114 -4.81 -12.29 -3.77
N ASP A 115 -4.36 -11.09 -3.49
CA ASP A 115 -3.51 -10.31 -4.37
C ASP A 115 -2.07 -10.44 -3.85
N VAL A 116 -1.18 -11.06 -4.63
CA VAL A 116 0.23 -11.25 -4.28
C VAL A 116 1.01 -10.07 -4.82
N VAL A 117 1.47 -9.19 -3.93
CA VAL A 117 1.98 -7.88 -4.30
C VAL A 117 3.50 -7.80 -4.19
N TYR A 118 4.13 -7.38 -5.29
CA TYR A 118 5.56 -7.06 -5.33
C TYR A 118 5.79 -5.66 -4.75
N GLY A 119 6.26 -5.58 -3.51
CA GLY A 119 6.69 -4.34 -2.85
C GLY A 119 8.16 -4.01 -3.09
N SER A 120 8.45 -2.74 -3.33
CA SER A 120 9.81 -2.17 -3.29
C SER A 120 9.77 -0.77 -2.66
N SER A 121 10.92 -0.15 -2.41
CA SER A 121 10.96 1.16 -1.79
C SER A 121 11.78 2.18 -2.58
N ASN A 122 11.54 3.48 -2.30
CA ASN A 122 12.35 4.57 -2.86
C ASN A 122 13.63 4.83 -2.02
N TYR A 123 13.98 3.94 -1.09
CA TYR A 123 15.13 4.15 -0.20
C TYR A 123 16.44 4.30 -0.97
N HIS A 124 17.05 5.49 -0.86
CA HIS A 124 18.36 5.82 -1.46
C HIS A 124 18.48 5.51 -2.97
N LEU A 125 17.44 5.75 -3.80
CA LEU A 125 17.54 5.58 -5.25
C LEU A 125 18.67 6.42 -5.85
N SER A 126 18.65 7.72 -5.59
CA SER A 126 19.70 8.65 -6.06
C SER A 126 21.05 8.37 -5.40
N GLY A 127 21.06 8.03 -4.11
CA GLY A 127 22.27 7.68 -3.36
C GLY A 127 22.97 6.43 -3.89
N SER A 128 22.26 5.53 -4.55
CA SER A 128 22.82 4.35 -5.24
C SER A 128 23.36 4.65 -6.63
N GLY A 129 23.25 5.90 -7.10
CA GLY A 129 23.68 6.31 -8.43
C GLY A 129 22.64 6.10 -9.53
N MET A 130 21.40 5.77 -9.20
CA MET A 130 20.31 5.68 -10.17
C MET A 130 19.95 7.09 -10.69
N SER A 131 19.78 7.20 -12.01
CA SER A 131 19.18 8.37 -12.63
C SER A 131 17.64 8.30 -12.57
N THR A 132 16.97 9.39 -12.90
CA THR A 132 15.51 9.41 -13.09
C THR A 132 15.04 8.44 -14.16
N THR A 133 15.84 8.26 -15.24
CA THR A 133 15.56 7.26 -16.28
C THR A 133 15.70 5.84 -15.74
N ASP A 134 16.71 5.57 -14.92
CA ASP A 134 16.88 4.25 -14.30
C ASP A 134 15.71 3.95 -13.32
N ALA A 135 15.24 4.94 -12.55
CA ALA A 135 14.07 4.78 -11.69
C ALA A 135 12.81 4.48 -12.50
N TRP A 136 12.62 5.13 -13.65
CA TRP A 136 11.51 4.81 -14.55
C TRP A 136 11.56 3.35 -15.00
N TYR A 137 12.73 2.87 -15.44
CA TYR A 137 12.87 1.46 -15.82
C TYR A 137 12.69 0.50 -14.63
N ALA A 138 13.12 0.89 -13.41
CA ALA A 138 12.89 0.07 -12.22
C ALA A 138 11.40 -0.15 -11.97
N GLY A 139 10.59 0.92 -12.03
CA GLY A 139 9.13 0.82 -11.90
C GLY A 139 8.50 0.02 -13.04
N TYR A 140 8.90 0.28 -14.29
CA TYR A 140 8.42 -0.47 -15.46
C TYR A 140 8.64 -1.98 -15.30
N HIS A 141 9.85 -2.39 -14.89
CA HIS A 141 10.15 -3.79 -14.68
C HIS A 141 9.50 -4.38 -13.42
N GLN A 142 9.16 -3.57 -12.43
CA GLN A 142 8.38 -4.03 -11.29
C GLN A 142 6.97 -4.44 -11.71
N SER A 143 6.28 -3.59 -12.47
CA SER A 143 4.96 -3.87 -13.03
C SER A 143 4.98 -5.04 -14.02
N ASP A 144 6.01 -5.12 -14.87
CA ASP A 144 6.26 -6.24 -15.78
C ASP A 144 6.40 -7.58 -15.03
N ARG A 145 7.02 -7.59 -13.83
CA ARG A 145 7.09 -8.80 -12.98
C ARG A 145 5.77 -9.13 -12.31
N ALA A 146 4.93 -8.16 -12.00
CA ALA A 146 3.57 -8.41 -11.53
C ALA A 146 2.72 -9.08 -12.63
N GLU A 147 2.88 -8.65 -13.90
CA GLU A 147 2.26 -9.30 -15.06
C GLU A 147 2.76 -10.75 -15.25
N ASP A 148 4.09 -10.97 -15.21
CA ASP A 148 4.67 -12.31 -15.31
C ASP A 148 4.16 -13.25 -14.19
N LEU A 149 3.98 -12.72 -12.96
CA LEU A 149 3.39 -13.48 -11.86
C LEU A 149 1.93 -13.84 -12.15
N HIS A 150 1.14 -12.92 -12.72
CA HIS A 150 -0.22 -13.20 -13.14
C HIS A 150 -0.26 -14.33 -14.16
N ASP A 151 0.58 -14.26 -15.17
CA ASP A 151 0.67 -15.30 -16.21
C ASP A 151 1.05 -16.66 -15.62
N TYR A 152 1.98 -16.66 -14.64
CA TYR A 152 2.30 -17.87 -13.87
C TYR A 152 1.05 -18.41 -13.15
N GLN A 153 0.33 -17.57 -12.40
CA GLN A 153 -0.89 -17.96 -11.66
C GLN A 153 -1.96 -18.53 -12.60
N VAL A 154 -2.19 -17.87 -13.74
CA VAL A 154 -3.11 -18.36 -14.79
C VAL A 154 -2.66 -19.72 -15.34
N SER A 155 -1.37 -19.87 -15.66
CA SER A 155 -0.81 -21.11 -16.19
C SER A 155 -0.94 -22.30 -15.24
N LYS A 156 -0.97 -22.00 -13.92
CA LYS A 156 -1.19 -22.98 -12.85
C LYS A 156 -2.65 -23.23 -12.51
N GLY A 157 -3.57 -22.41 -13.06
CA GLY A 157 -4.99 -22.49 -12.73
C GLY A 157 -5.35 -21.94 -11.35
N TYR A 158 -4.57 -20.97 -10.81
CA TYR A 158 -4.77 -20.34 -9.51
C TYR A 158 -5.84 -19.24 -9.58
N THR A 159 -7.09 -19.63 -9.79
CA THR A 159 -8.22 -18.72 -10.05
C THR A 159 -8.62 -17.81 -8.88
N SER A 160 -8.07 -18.03 -7.70
CA SER A 160 -8.28 -17.22 -6.50
C SER A 160 -7.13 -16.25 -6.22
N GLN A 161 -6.22 -16.06 -7.18
CA GLN A 161 -5.05 -15.21 -7.01
C GLN A 161 -4.99 -14.15 -8.11
N THR A 162 -4.55 -12.96 -7.73
CA THR A 162 -4.15 -11.86 -8.61
C THR A 162 -2.75 -11.37 -8.22
N SER A 163 -2.20 -10.44 -8.96
CA SER A 163 -0.90 -9.85 -8.64
C SER A 163 -0.84 -8.39 -9.06
N ASP A 164 -0.25 -7.59 -8.21
CA ASP A 164 -0.07 -6.16 -8.38
C ASP A 164 1.32 -5.72 -7.89
N ALA A 165 1.64 -4.42 -8.03
CA ALA A 165 2.89 -3.82 -7.57
C ALA A 165 2.65 -2.87 -6.39
N ALA A 166 3.70 -2.55 -5.64
CA ALA A 166 3.61 -1.62 -4.52
C ALA A 166 4.91 -0.87 -4.26
N GLY A 167 4.81 0.30 -3.64
CA GLY A 167 5.98 1.08 -3.21
C GLY A 167 5.87 1.57 -1.78
N ASP A 168 6.94 1.39 -1.03
CA ASP A 168 7.18 2.09 0.22
C ASP A 168 7.84 3.42 -0.11
N LEU A 169 6.98 4.43 -0.34
CA LEU A 169 7.42 5.71 -0.87
C LEU A 169 7.42 6.78 0.21
N GLU A 170 8.63 7.12 0.68
CA GLU A 170 8.78 8.07 1.77
C GLU A 170 9.50 9.35 1.34
N PRO A 171 8.95 10.53 1.67
CA PRO A 171 9.64 11.79 1.45
C PRO A 171 10.99 11.86 2.14
N SER A 172 11.17 11.19 3.28
CA SER A 172 12.42 11.18 4.03
C SER A 172 13.56 10.41 3.35
N TRP A 173 13.27 9.52 2.40
CA TRP A 173 14.25 8.58 1.83
C TRP A 173 14.90 9.05 0.54
N ASP A 174 14.14 9.71 -0.35
CA ASP A 174 14.71 10.25 -1.57
C ASP A 174 13.91 11.46 -2.11
N GLY A 175 14.43 12.11 -3.17
CA GLY A 175 13.82 13.26 -3.80
C GLY A 175 12.57 12.90 -4.62
N GLN A 176 11.59 13.82 -4.64
CA GLN A 176 10.30 13.61 -5.30
C GLN A 176 10.43 13.32 -6.81
N LEU A 177 11.43 13.91 -7.51
CA LEU A 177 11.57 13.74 -8.96
C LEU A 177 11.91 12.29 -9.35
N ILE A 178 12.84 11.65 -8.64
CA ILE A 178 13.24 10.29 -8.93
C ILE A 178 12.16 9.29 -8.50
N THR A 179 11.49 9.54 -7.37
CA THR A 179 10.38 8.70 -6.89
C THR A 179 9.17 8.75 -7.83
N LYS A 180 8.81 9.94 -8.34
CA LYS A 180 7.76 10.04 -9.37
C LYS A 180 8.10 9.26 -10.64
N GLN A 181 9.37 9.18 -11.02
CA GLN A 181 9.76 8.37 -12.17
C GLN A 181 9.62 6.87 -11.91
N LEU A 182 9.87 6.39 -10.68
CA LEU A 182 9.57 5.01 -10.32
C LEU A 182 8.08 4.69 -10.54
N VAL A 183 7.18 5.52 -10.01
CA VAL A 183 5.73 5.37 -10.21
C VAL A 183 5.34 5.53 -11.68
N ASN A 184 5.90 6.51 -12.40
CA ASN A 184 5.63 6.69 -13.83
C ASN A 184 6.07 5.50 -14.69
N GLY A 185 7.12 4.80 -14.28
CA GLY A 185 7.57 3.58 -14.93
C GLY A 185 6.55 2.47 -14.79
N ASP A 186 6.04 2.25 -13.59
CA ASP A 186 4.98 1.29 -13.31
C ASP A 186 3.72 1.62 -14.13
N GLN A 187 3.23 2.87 -14.05
CA GLN A 187 2.12 3.35 -14.84
C GLN A 187 2.35 3.23 -16.37
N GLY A 188 3.60 3.35 -16.81
CA GLY A 188 3.98 3.25 -18.22
C GLY A 188 3.84 1.84 -18.78
N GLN A 189 4.00 0.81 -17.97
CA GLN A 189 3.67 -0.58 -18.29
C GLN A 189 2.13 -0.76 -18.32
N GLY A 190 1.41 -0.14 -17.35
CA GLY A 190 -0.03 0.06 -17.39
C GLY A 190 -0.87 -1.19 -17.13
N TRP A 191 -0.29 -2.23 -16.52
CA TRP A 191 -0.97 -3.49 -16.29
C TRP A 191 -1.49 -3.61 -14.83
N ALA A 192 -0.65 -3.33 -13.84
CA ALA A 192 -0.91 -3.55 -12.42
C ALA A 192 -1.46 -2.30 -11.71
N LEU A 193 -2.22 -2.48 -10.63
CA LEU A 193 -2.37 -1.44 -9.63
C LEU A 193 -1.02 -1.20 -8.95
N TYR A 194 -0.83 0.01 -8.41
CA TYR A 194 0.34 0.36 -7.65
C TYR A 194 -0.07 0.81 -6.24
N TYR A 195 0.14 -0.03 -5.23
CA TYR A 195 -0.15 0.34 -3.84
C TYR A 195 0.98 1.20 -3.28
N ASP A 196 0.69 2.46 -2.93
CA ASP A 196 1.63 3.27 -2.16
C ASP A 196 1.41 2.99 -0.67
N PHE A 197 2.36 2.25 -0.06
CA PHE A 197 2.31 1.88 1.37
C PHE A 197 3.36 2.64 2.20
N GLY A 198 3.86 3.75 1.69
CA GLY A 198 4.82 4.60 2.37
C GLY A 198 4.23 5.60 3.35
N SER A 199 5.03 6.58 3.71
CA SER A 199 4.69 7.63 4.65
C SER A 199 4.44 8.99 3.99
N ALA A 200 3.77 9.90 4.71
CA ALA A 200 3.65 11.32 4.35
C ALA A 200 4.53 12.20 5.25
N ASP A 201 5.78 11.79 5.43
CA ASP A 201 6.72 12.36 6.38
C ASP A 201 6.95 13.85 6.19
N GLY A 202 6.86 14.59 7.31
CA GLY A 202 7.05 16.03 7.34
C GLY A 202 5.91 16.85 6.73
N CYS A 203 4.89 16.19 6.13
CA CYS A 203 3.73 16.90 5.58
C CYS A 203 2.89 17.55 6.72
N PRO A 204 2.12 18.60 6.40
CA PRO A 204 1.24 19.25 7.38
C PRO A 204 0.19 18.29 7.94
N GLN A 205 -0.17 18.47 9.22
CA GLN A 205 -1.19 17.68 9.91
C GLN A 205 -2.58 18.34 9.87
N SER A 206 -2.72 19.50 9.22
CA SER A 206 -3.99 20.22 9.14
C SER A 206 -4.02 21.11 7.90
N GLY A 207 -5.23 21.46 7.48
CA GLY A 207 -5.45 22.27 6.28
C GLY A 207 -5.65 21.43 5.03
N SER A 208 -5.57 22.09 3.88
CA SER A 208 -5.70 21.46 2.54
C SER A 208 -4.83 22.18 1.51
N ALA A 209 -3.83 22.94 1.96
CA ALA A 209 -2.89 23.64 1.07
C ALA A 209 -1.76 22.69 0.64
N ASP A 210 -1.10 23.03 -0.48
CA ASP A 210 0.11 22.36 -0.94
C ASP A 210 1.31 22.76 -0.07
N GLY A 211 1.35 22.20 1.15
CA GLY A 211 2.39 22.47 2.12
C GLY A 211 3.65 21.63 1.91
N ALA A 212 4.77 22.11 2.46
CA ALA A 212 6.03 21.40 2.39
C ALA A 212 6.03 20.13 3.28
N CYS A 213 6.63 19.08 2.76
CA CYS A 213 6.96 17.83 3.43
C CYS A 213 8.49 17.69 3.58
N ASN A 214 8.99 16.54 4.06
CA ASN A 214 10.42 16.31 4.17
C ASN A 214 11.12 16.32 2.78
N ASN A 215 12.43 16.55 2.79
CA ASN A 215 13.33 16.43 1.65
C ASN A 215 12.88 17.22 0.38
N GLY A 216 12.22 18.37 0.59
CA GLY A 216 11.74 19.23 -0.50
C GLY A 216 10.51 18.71 -1.25
N TRP A 217 9.85 17.70 -0.72
CA TRP A 217 8.54 17.30 -1.20
C TRP A 217 7.46 18.29 -0.76
N HIS A 218 6.37 18.28 -1.47
CA HIS A 218 5.11 18.93 -1.14
C HIS A 218 3.97 17.92 -1.02
N VAL A 219 2.86 18.33 -0.43
CA VAL A 219 1.63 17.53 -0.35
C VAL A 219 1.18 17.04 -1.74
N SER A 220 1.35 17.90 -2.77
CA SER A 220 1.09 17.55 -4.17
C SER A 220 1.98 16.43 -4.71
N ASP A 221 3.21 16.32 -4.22
CA ASP A 221 4.14 15.26 -4.66
C ASP A 221 3.76 13.91 -4.06
N VAL A 222 3.41 13.89 -2.77
CA VAL A 222 2.87 12.70 -2.10
C VAL A 222 1.55 12.29 -2.75
N GLY A 223 0.63 13.25 -2.96
CA GLY A 223 -0.63 12.98 -3.66
C GLY A 223 -0.43 12.39 -5.05
N TYR A 224 0.60 12.87 -5.79
CA TYR A 224 0.91 12.33 -7.12
C TYR A 224 1.30 10.86 -7.06
N VAL A 225 2.24 10.47 -6.19
CA VAL A 225 2.72 9.08 -6.14
C VAL A 225 1.68 8.11 -5.60
N SER A 226 0.71 8.61 -4.82
CA SER A 226 -0.29 7.78 -4.12
C SER A 226 -1.64 7.67 -4.84
N PHE A 227 -2.00 8.66 -5.70
CA PHE A 227 -3.35 8.72 -6.30
C PHE A 227 -3.34 8.89 -7.82
N HIS A 228 -2.18 9.03 -8.46
CA HIS A 228 -2.14 9.26 -9.90
C HIS A 228 -2.29 7.95 -10.69
N GLY A 229 -3.18 7.93 -11.70
CA GLY A 229 -3.33 6.81 -12.62
C GLY A 229 -3.86 5.55 -11.94
N LEU A 230 -3.05 4.50 -11.88
CA LEU A 230 -3.36 3.22 -11.22
C LEU A 230 -2.82 3.16 -9.78
N ALA A 231 -2.26 4.26 -9.26
CA ALA A 231 -1.78 4.29 -7.89
C ALA A 231 -2.96 4.36 -6.91
N VAL A 232 -2.90 3.56 -5.85
CA VAL A 232 -3.88 3.52 -4.77
C VAL A 232 -3.16 3.57 -3.41
N PRO A 233 -3.55 4.48 -2.51
CA PRO A 233 -2.88 4.64 -1.24
C PRO A 233 -3.25 3.54 -0.25
N LEU A 234 -2.24 2.98 0.38
CA LEU A 234 -2.29 2.09 1.52
C LEU A 234 -1.40 2.65 2.63
N PRO A 235 -1.72 3.85 3.18
CA PRO A 235 -0.81 4.70 3.92
C PRO A 235 -0.28 4.09 5.22
N GLU A 236 0.99 4.34 5.49
CA GLU A 236 1.63 3.97 6.73
C GLU A 236 1.15 4.83 7.92
N ILE A 237 0.62 4.19 8.97
CA ILE A 237 0.05 4.84 10.15
C ILE A 237 0.65 4.27 11.43
N TYR A 238 1.84 4.73 11.81
CA TYR A 238 2.44 4.38 13.11
C TYR A 238 1.95 5.27 14.25
N TYR A 239 1.58 6.51 13.94
CA TYR A 239 1.11 7.50 14.91
C TYR A 239 -0.14 8.22 14.40
N SER A 240 -0.92 8.80 15.29
CA SER A 240 -2.08 9.60 14.90
C SER A 240 -1.71 10.82 14.03
N ALA A 241 -0.47 11.31 14.16
CA ALA A 241 0.08 12.36 13.29
C ALA A 241 0.12 11.92 11.82
N ASN A 242 0.48 10.66 11.54
CA ASN A 242 0.52 10.13 10.18
C ASN A 242 -0.89 10.12 9.55
N ALA A 243 -1.91 9.67 10.29
CA ALA A 243 -3.30 9.73 9.82
C ALA A 243 -3.74 11.18 9.49
N SER A 244 -3.30 12.16 10.28
CA SER A 244 -3.57 13.57 10.01
C SER A 244 -2.85 14.07 8.75
N GLN A 245 -1.58 13.71 8.54
CA GLN A 245 -0.80 14.05 7.35
C GLN A 245 -1.46 13.48 6.08
N TRP A 246 -1.77 12.20 6.09
CA TRP A 246 -2.45 11.54 4.97
C TRP A 246 -3.84 12.13 4.67
N THR A 247 -4.57 12.54 5.72
CA THR A 247 -5.84 13.26 5.54
C THR A 247 -5.65 14.60 4.80
N VAL A 248 -4.54 15.31 5.05
CA VAL A 248 -4.21 16.54 4.31
C VAL A 248 -3.86 16.23 2.86
N VAL A 249 -3.06 15.19 2.61
CA VAL A 249 -2.70 14.73 1.25
C VAL A 249 -3.96 14.41 0.44
N ARG A 250 -4.86 13.57 0.99
CA ARG A 250 -6.12 13.24 0.32
C ARG A 250 -6.98 14.49 0.05
N LYS A 251 -7.18 15.37 1.04
CA LYS A 251 -7.99 16.58 0.87
C LYS A 251 -7.42 17.53 -0.18
N TRP A 252 -6.11 17.61 -0.29
CA TRP A 252 -5.47 18.38 -1.35
C TRP A 252 -5.75 17.76 -2.72
N TRP A 253 -5.60 16.43 -2.83
CA TRP A 253 -5.83 15.69 -4.07
C TRP A 253 -7.29 15.74 -4.49
N ASP A 254 -8.25 15.54 -3.60
CA ASP A 254 -9.69 15.68 -3.84
C ASP A 254 -10.06 17.10 -4.37
N GLY A 255 -9.37 18.14 -3.88
CA GLY A 255 -9.54 19.52 -4.36
C GLY A 255 -9.04 19.73 -5.79
N ALA A 256 -8.07 18.92 -6.23
CA ALA A 256 -7.50 18.96 -7.58
C ALA A 256 -8.20 17.96 -8.54
N GLN A 257 -8.62 16.81 -8.01
CA GLN A 257 -9.34 15.74 -8.71
C GLN A 257 -10.34 15.12 -7.73
N SER A 258 -11.47 14.60 -8.18
CA SER A 258 -12.51 14.12 -7.28
C SER A 258 -12.56 12.61 -7.17
N GLY A 259 -12.91 12.07 -6.00
CA GLY A 259 -13.35 10.70 -5.81
C GLY A 259 -12.36 9.76 -5.15
N ASP A 260 -11.37 10.30 -4.43
CA ASP A 260 -10.28 9.48 -3.90
C ASP A 260 -10.57 8.91 -2.51
N TYR A 261 -10.16 7.67 -2.30
CA TYR A 261 -10.30 6.92 -1.06
C TYR A 261 -8.97 6.27 -0.70
N PHE A 262 -8.83 5.84 0.56
CA PHE A 262 -7.73 4.99 0.97
C PHE A 262 -8.13 3.52 0.80
N PHE A 263 -7.29 2.72 0.17
CA PHE A 263 -7.51 1.28 0.05
C PHE A 263 -7.47 0.58 1.41
N GLY A 264 -6.73 1.15 2.35
CA GLY A 264 -6.64 0.64 3.71
C GLY A 264 -5.64 1.42 4.54
N GLY A 265 -4.89 0.76 5.39
CA GLY A 265 -3.80 1.33 6.15
C GLY A 265 -2.71 0.29 6.42
N VAL A 266 -1.48 0.76 6.53
CA VAL A 266 -0.31 -0.05 6.91
C VAL A 266 0.15 0.36 8.30
N THR A 267 0.59 -0.60 9.09
CA THR A 267 1.21 -0.37 10.40
C THR A 267 2.33 -1.38 10.64
N GLY A 268 3.19 -1.10 11.60
CA GLY A 268 4.24 -2.04 12.03
C GLY A 268 3.79 -2.92 13.18
N SER A 269 4.64 -3.91 13.47
CA SER A 269 4.44 -4.85 14.56
C SER A 269 4.41 -4.19 15.93
N THR A 270 3.89 -4.93 16.85
CA THR A 270 3.71 -4.59 18.27
C THR A 270 4.94 -3.95 18.93
N GLY A 271 4.74 -2.77 19.49
CA GLY A 271 5.71 -2.12 20.37
C GLY A 271 6.20 -0.74 19.92
N VAL A 272 5.95 -0.35 18.70
CA VAL A 272 6.23 1.01 18.21
C VAL A 272 4.94 1.59 17.65
N GLY A 273 4.42 2.66 18.27
CA GLY A 273 3.27 3.39 17.75
C GLY A 273 1.89 2.78 18.08
N LEU A 274 0.94 2.99 17.19
CA LEU A 274 -0.45 2.55 17.33
C LEU A 274 -0.58 1.06 17.05
N SER A 275 -1.50 0.38 17.76
CA SER A 275 -1.92 -0.96 17.35
C SER A 275 -2.61 -0.90 15.98
N PRO A 276 -2.64 -2.00 15.20
CA PRO A 276 -3.30 -2.03 13.91
C PRO A 276 -4.72 -1.47 13.93
N ALA A 277 -5.56 -1.91 14.87
CA ALA A 277 -6.92 -1.40 15.03
C ALA A 277 -6.97 0.10 15.33
N SER A 278 -6.02 0.62 16.13
CA SER A 278 -5.93 2.05 16.45
C SER A 278 -5.44 2.86 15.26
N ALA A 279 -4.52 2.34 14.46
CA ALA A 279 -4.03 2.96 13.24
C ALA A 279 -5.16 3.13 12.21
N TRP A 280 -5.90 2.06 11.93
CA TRP A 280 -7.05 2.11 11.04
C TRP A 280 -8.13 3.07 11.55
N SER A 281 -8.47 3.00 12.84
CA SER A 281 -9.47 3.89 13.44
C SER A 281 -9.06 5.36 13.41
N ALA A 282 -7.76 5.66 13.55
CA ALA A 282 -7.25 7.02 13.44
C ALA A 282 -7.43 7.58 12.03
N LEU A 283 -7.14 6.79 11.00
CA LEU A 283 -7.32 7.18 9.61
C LEU A 283 -8.81 7.32 9.26
N GLU A 284 -9.63 6.32 9.61
CA GLU A 284 -11.07 6.28 9.34
C GLU A 284 -11.83 7.44 10.00
N SER A 285 -11.51 7.75 11.27
CA SER A 285 -12.18 8.84 12.00
C SER A 285 -12.00 10.23 11.37
N LEU A 286 -10.91 10.44 10.64
CA LEU A 286 -10.58 11.68 9.95
C LEU A 286 -11.13 11.75 8.52
N ASN A 287 -11.48 10.59 7.94
CA ASN A 287 -11.83 10.46 6.53
C ASN A 287 -13.28 9.97 6.28
N GLY A 288 -14.02 9.60 7.34
CA GLY A 288 -15.49 9.47 7.31
C GLY A 288 -16.01 8.40 6.36
N GLY A 289 -15.50 7.16 6.38
CA GLY A 289 -15.95 6.06 5.52
C GLY A 289 -15.24 5.99 4.16
N LEU A 290 -14.15 6.74 3.99
CA LEU A 290 -13.32 6.72 2.78
C LEU A 290 -12.08 5.83 2.94
N VAL A 291 -12.06 4.94 3.95
CA VAL A 291 -11.00 3.96 4.18
C VAL A 291 -11.59 2.57 3.99
N ASP A 292 -11.10 1.83 3.01
CA ASP A 292 -11.53 0.47 2.78
C ASP A 292 -11.05 -0.49 3.88
N ALA A 293 -11.59 -1.70 3.89
CA ALA A 293 -11.41 -2.66 4.97
C ALA A 293 -10.08 -3.45 4.89
N GLU A 294 -9.04 -2.89 4.27
CA GLU A 294 -7.72 -3.49 4.28
C GLU A 294 -6.86 -2.89 5.41
N LEU A 295 -6.23 -3.76 6.17
CA LEU A 295 -5.31 -3.38 7.23
C LEU A 295 -4.11 -4.30 7.19
N VAL A 296 -3.00 -3.78 6.69
CA VAL A 296 -1.76 -4.52 6.51
C VAL A 296 -0.82 -4.25 7.68
N CYS A 297 -0.12 -5.27 8.16
CA CYS A 297 0.75 -5.17 9.31
C CYS A 297 2.08 -5.89 9.08
N PHE A 298 3.18 -5.15 9.05
CA PHE A 298 4.52 -5.71 8.97
C PHE A 298 4.93 -6.33 10.31
N GLY A 299 5.24 -7.64 10.29
CA GLY A 299 5.70 -8.39 11.45
C GLY A 299 4.60 -8.67 12.51
N CYS A 300 3.32 -8.58 12.13
CA CYS A 300 2.24 -9.09 12.95
C CYS A 300 2.05 -10.57 12.75
#